data_c34302438a01b2e468d2e73a3393d29e
#
_entry.id   c34302438a01b2e468d2e73a3393d29e
#
_cell.length_a   1.000
_cell.length_b   1.000
_cell.length_c   1.000
_cell.angle_alpha   90.00
_cell.angle_beta   90.00
_cell.angle_gamma   90.00
#
_symmetry.space_group_name_H-M   'P 1'
#
loop_
_entity.id
_entity.type
_entity.pdbx_description
1 polymer ?
#
loop_
_entity_poly.entity_id
_entity_poly.type
_entity_poly.pdbx_seq_one_letter_code
_entity_poly.pdbx_strand_id
1 'polypeptide(L)'
;MANRRMIASDIWRDDFVCSLDYFQRLLWIGMVVTCADDQGRLQDRAGFIASDVFPGEMLNYETIEGALLYFESEGKITRYMDGKVRLIQIVNWWTYQTPTWAMPSKFSPPTGWTDRV
;
A
#
# COMPACT_ATOMS: atom_id res chain seq x y z
N MET A 1 -7.54 13.32 -2.88
CA MET A 1 -6.97 12.34 -1.95
C MET A 1 -7.15 12.82 -0.52
N ALA A 2 -7.45 11.94 0.41
CA ALA A 2 -7.61 12.30 1.80
C ALA A 2 -6.27 12.75 2.41
N ASN A 3 -6.32 13.75 3.29
CA ASN A 3 -5.15 14.22 4.03
C ASN A 3 -4.82 13.35 5.25
N ARG A 4 -5.73 12.45 5.62
CA ARG A 4 -5.61 11.59 6.79
C ARG A 4 -6.07 10.19 6.44
N ARG A 5 -5.41 9.20 7.04
CA ARG A 5 -5.78 7.79 6.96
C ARG A 5 -5.96 7.24 8.35
N MET A 6 -6.83 6.24 8.46
CA MET A 6 -7.05 5.56 9.74
C MET A 6 -6.06 4.43 9.90
N ILE A 7 -5.54 4.31 11.13
CA ILE A 7 -4.77 3.14 11.54
C ILE A 7 -5.40 2.66 12.83
N ALA A 8 -5.98 1.46 12.79
CA ALA A 8 -6.60 0.87 13.97
C ALA A 8 -5.54 0.55 15.03
N SER A 9 -5.87 0.76 16.30
CA SER A 9 -4.92 0.51 17.39
C SER A 9 -4.47 -0.95 17.46
N ASP A 10 -5.30 -1.89 17.04
CA ASP A 10 -5.00 -3.32 17.06
C ASP A 10 -4.04 -3.76 15.94
N ILE A 11 -3.61 -2.85 15.08
CA ILE A 11 -2.58 -3.16 14.08
C ILE A 11 -1.31 -3.73 14.73
N TRP A 12 -1.01 -3.29 15.96
CA TRP A 12 0.16 -3.77 16.69
C TRP A 12 0.04 -5.22 17.15
N ARG A 13 -1.15 -5.81 17.06
CA ARG A 13 -1.43 -7.22 17.39
C ARG A 13 -1.75 -8.06 16.17
N ASP A 14 -1.78 -7.45 15.00
CA ASP A 14 -2.03 -8.16 13.75
C ASP A 14 -0.86 -9.10 13.44
N ASP A 15 -1.16 -10.37 13.18
CA ASP A 15 -0.13 -11.39 12.96
C ASP A 15 0.81 -11.03 11.81
N PHE A 16 0.25 -10.50 10.72
CA PHE A 16 1.06 -10.08 9.59
C PHE A 16 2.04 -8.97 10.00
N VAL A 17 1.54 -7.92 10.65
CA VAL A 17 2.39 -6.78 11.07
C VAL A 17 3.44 -7.25 12.08
N CYS A 18 3.08 -8.15 13.00
CA CYS A 18 4.03 -8.70 13.96
C CYS A 18 5.12 -9.53 13.30
N SER A 19 4.87 -10.10 12.12
CA SER A 19 5.86 -10.88 11.36
C SER A 19 6.90 -9.99 10.66
N LEU A 20 6.63 -8.69 10.53
CA LEU A 20 7.49 -7.76 9.80
C LEU A 20 8.65 -7.27 10.67
N ASP A 21 9.80 -7.05 10.06
CA ASP A 21 10.87 -6.29 10.72
C ASP A 21 10.52 -4.80 10.77
N TYR A 22 11.35 -3.98 11.40
CA TYR A 22 11.05 -2.56 11.61
C TYR A 22 10.94 -1.80 10.29
N PHE A 23 11.82 -2.09 9.33
CA PHE A 23 11.77 -1.47 8.02
C PHE A 23 10.46 -1.81 7.31
N GLN A 24 10.10 -3.09 7.29
CA GLN A 24 8.87 -3.57 6.65
C GLN A 24 7.62 -3.01 7.30
N ARG A 25 7.59 -2.89 8.64
CA ARG A 25 6.46 -2.28 9.35
C ARG A 25 6.27 -0.82 8.95
N LEU A 26 7.37 -0.07 8.93
CA LEU A 26 7.32 1.33 8.56
C LEU A 26 6.90 1.50 7.10
N LEU A 27 7.43 0.68 6.21
CA LEU A 27 7.06 0.67 4.80
C LEU A 27 5.57 0.37 4.62
N TRP A 28 5.06 -0.68 5.30
CA TRP A 28 3.67 -1.07 5.22
C TRP A 28 2.73 0.05 5.65
N ILE A 29 2.98 0.60 6.84
CA ILE A 29 2.17 1.70 7.36
C ILE A 29 2.28 2.93 6.47
N GLY A 30 3.48 3.25 5.99
CA GLY A 30 3.70 4.37 5.09
C GLY A 30 2.98 4.22 3.75
N MET A 31 2.93 3.01 3.20
CA MET A 31 2.17 2.76 1.97
C MET A 31 0.67 3.03 2.16
N VAL A 32 0.10 2.59 3.28
CA VAL A 32 -1.31 2.83 3.60
C VAL A 32 -1.58 4.33 3.78
N VAL A 33 -0.71 5.01 4.51
CA VAL A 33 -0.95 6.40 4.93
C VAL A 33 -0.66 7.40 3.81
N THR A 34 0.43 7.19 3.06
CA THR A 34 0.91 8.24 2.13
C THR A 34 0.94 7.84 0.66
N CYS A 35 1.19 6.57 0.33
CA CYS A 35 1.30 6.17 -1.08
C CYS A 35 -0.05 5.85 -1.72
N ALA A 36 -0.93 5.18 -0.99
CA ALA A 36 -2.19 4.69 -1.53
C ALA A 36 -3.18 5.83 -1.79
N ASP A 37 -3.92 5.74 -2.89
CA ASP A 37 -5.08 6.61 -3.11
C ASP A 37 -6.28 6.15 -2.27
N ASP A 38 -7.43 6.80 -2.43
CA ASP A 38 -8.61 6.50 -1.62
C ASP A 38 -9.20 5.12 -1.89
N GLN A 39 -8.80 4.47 -2.98
CA GLN A 39 -9.22 3.11 -3.34
C GLN A 39 -8.19 2.05 -2.94
N GLY A 40 -7.11 2.44 -2.27
CA GLY A 40 -6.07 1.52 -1.81
C GLY A 40 -5.06 1.14 -2.87
N ARG A 41 -4.89 1.98 -3.87
CA ARG A 41 -4.08 1.71 -5.06
C ARG A 41 -2.91 2.66 -5.17
N LEU A 42 -1.77 2.17 -5.58
CA LEU A 42 -0.55 2.98 -5.78
C LEU A 42 0.27 2.44 -6.94
N GLN A 43 1.16 3.26 -7.47
CA GLN A 43 2.07 2.79 -8.49
C GLN A 43 3.15 1.89 -7.88
N ASP A 44 3.43 0.79 -8.57
CA ASP A 44 4.46 -0.18 -8.18
C ASP A 44 5.81 0.29 -8.69
N ARG A 45 6.33 1.35 -8.06
CA ARG A 45 7.62 1.95 -8.39
C ARG A 45 8.38 2.23 -7.12
N ALA A 46 9.47 1.49 -6.92
CA ALA A 46 10.27 1.58 -5.70
C ALA A 46 10.75 3.01 -5.42
N GLY A 47 11.12 3.76 -6.46
CA GLY A 47 11.57 5.14 -6.30
C GLY A 47 10.49 6.07 -5.78
N PHE A 48 9.25 5.91 -6.24
CA PHE A 48 8.12 6.71 -5.76
C PHE A 48 7.80 6.36 -4.31
N ILE A 49 7.78 5.07 -4.00
CA ILE A 49 7.50 4.58 -2.64
C ILE A 49 8.58 5.09 -1.67
N ALA A 50 9.84 5.00 -2.07
CA ALA A 50 10.96 5.49 -1.26
C ALA A 50 10.84 6.99 -0.98
N SER A 51 10.51 7.78 -1.99
CA SER A 51 10.34 9.22 -1.82
C SER A 51 9.21 9.58 -0.89
N ASP A 52 8.12 8.81 -0.92
CA ASP A 52 6.95 9.08 -0.11
C ASP A 52 7.13 8.64 1.35
N VAL A 53 7.73 7.47 1.57
CA VAL A 53 7.81 6.86 2.91
C VAL A 53 9.12 7.20 3.61
N PHE A 54 10.20 7.33 2.86
CA PHE A 54 11.55 7.59 3.39
C PHE A 54 12.19 8.80 2.72
N PRO A 55 11.55 9.97 2.78
CA PRO A 55 12.11 11.16 2.11
C PRO A 55 13.48 11.50 2.67
N GLY A 56 14.41 11.82 1.77
CA GLY A 56 15.77 12.20 2.15
C GLY A 56 16.69 11.05 2.49
N GLU A 57 16.22 9.81 2.46
CA GLU A 57 17.07 8.65 2.70
C GLU A 57 17.55 8.03 1.39
N MET A 58 18.78 7.56 1.40
CA MET A 58 19.35 6.85 0.26
C MET A 58 19.12 5.35 0.46
N LEU A 59 18.03 4.86 -0.10
CA LEU A 59 17.66 3.45 0.01
C LEU A 59 18.02 2.67 -1.25
N ASN A 60 18.47 1.44 -1.07
CA ASN A 60 18.55 0.47 -2.14
C ASN A 60 17.13 0.04 -2.53
N TYR A 61 16.76 0.23 -3.79
CA TYR A 61 15.42 -0.12 -4.25
C TYR A 61 15.15 -1.63 -4.17
N GLU A 62 16.18 -2.46 -4.19
CA GLU A 62 16.03 -3.90 -3.97
C GLU A 62 15.48 -4.23 -2.58
N THR A 63 15.80 -3.41 -1.59
CA THR A 63 15.27 -3.58 -0.23
C THR A 63 13.75 -3.36 -0.21
N ILE A 64 13.28 -2.34 -0.94
CA ILE A 64 11.85 -2.10 -1.08
C ILE A 64 11.20 -3.24 -1.86
N GLU A 65 11.80 -3.65 -2.97
CA GLU A 65 11.28 -4.75 -3.79
C GLU A 65 11.17 -6.04 -2.99
N GLY A 66 12.17 -6.35 -2.15
CA GLY A 66 12.12 -7.53 -1.29
C GLY A 66 10.96 -7.49 -0.31
N ALA A 67 10.68 -6.33 0.26
CA ALA A 67 9.53 -6.17 1.14
C ALA A 67 8.21 -6.34 0.39
N LEU A 68 8.10 -5.77 -0.81
CA LEU A 68 6.89 -5.90 -1.63
C LEU A 68 6.64 -7.36 -2.02
N LEU A 69 7.70 -8.11 -2.35
CA LEU A 69 7.58 -9.54 -2.63
C LEU A 69 7.03 -10.29 -1.41
N TYR A 70 7.51 -9.95 -0.22
CA TYR A 70 7.00 -10.56 1.00
C TYR A 70 5.52 -10.22 1.23
N PHE A 71 5.14 -8.95 1.07
CA PHE A 71 3.74 -8.53 1.23
C PHE A 71 2.83 -9.26 0.24
N GLU A 72 3.29 -9.42 -1.00
CA GLU A 72 2.55 -10.16 -2.02
C GLU A 72 2.42 -11.63 -1.66
N SER A 73 3.50 -12.25 -1.19
CA SER A 73 3.49 -13.67 -0.79
C SER A 73 2.54 -13.93 0.36
N GLU A 74 2.32 -12.94 1.22
CA GLU A 74 1.39 -13.03 2.34
C GLU A 74 -0.05 -12.65 1.96
N GLY A 75 -0.30 -12.40 0.67
CA GLY A 75 -1.64 -12.07 0.17
C GLY A 75 -2.14 -10.69 0.58
N LYS A 76 -1.25 -9.77 0.97
CA LYS A 76 -1.64 -8.45 1.47
C LYS A 76 -1.68 -7.39 0.38
N ILE A 77 -1.01 -7.62 -0.73
CA ILE A 77 -1.08 -6.77 -1.91
C ILE A 77 -1.25 -7.63 -3.16
N THR A 78 -1.86 -7.03 -4.18
CA THR A 78 -1.89 -7.58 -5.54
C THR A 78 -1.07 -6.67 -6.43
N ARG A 79 -0.09 -7.21 -7.12
CA ARG A 79 0.72 -6.48 -8.09
C ARG A 79 0.22 -6.83 -9.49
N TYR A 80 -0.05 -5.83 -10.31
CA TYR A 80 -0.66 -6.04 -11.62
C TYR A 80 -0.33 -4.90 -12.56
N MET A 81 -0.74 -5.05 -13.82
CA MET A 81 -0.53 -4.03 -14.86
C MET A 81 -1.86 -3.43 -15.28
N ASP A 82 -1.87 -2.11 -15.48
CA ASP A 82 -2.94 -1.40 -16.19
C ASP A 82 -2.28 -0.75 -17.40
N GLY A 83 -2.41 -1.38 -18.57
CA GLY A 83 -1.63 -0.97 -19.74
C GLY A 83 -0.13 -1.14 -19.47
N LYS A 84 0.61 -0.02 -19.52
CA LYS A 84 2.05 -0.03 -19.27
C LYS A 84 2.42 0.37 -17.84
N VAL A 85 1.43 0.64 -17.01
CA VAL A 85 1.65 1.11 -15.64
C VAL A 85 1.58 -0.08 -14.69
N ARG A 86 2.63 -0.24 -13.88
CA ARG A 86 2.63 -1.25 -12.81
C ARG A 86 1.97 -0.69 -11.58
N LEU A 87 1.07 -1.46 -10.99
CA LEU A 87 0.22 -1.03 -9.89
C LEU A 87 0.24 -2.04 -8.75
N ILE A 88 -0.08 -1.53 -7.57
CA ILE A 88 -0.32 -2.31 -6.36
C ILE A 88 -1.71 -1.97 -5.86
N GLN A 89 -2.50 -3.01 -5.54
CA GLN A 89 -3.75 -2.87 -4.81
C GLN A 89 -3.57 -3.47 -3.42
N ILE A 90 -3.85 -2.71 -2.37
CA ILE A 90 -3.87 -3.22 -1.00
C ILE A 90 -5.14 -4.03 -0.82
N VAL A 91 -4.99 -5.33 -0.51
CA VAL A 91 -6.08 -6.32 -0.62
C VAL A 91 -7.19 -6.08 0.38
N ASN A 92 -6.87 -5.77 1.63
CA ASN A 92 -7.88 -5.58 2.67
C ASN A 92 -8.21 -4.10 2.89
N TRP A 93 -8.14 -3.29 1.84
CA TRP A 93 -8.26 -1.83 1.94
C TRP A 93 -9.52 -1.41 2.71
N TRP A 94 -10.69 -1.94 2.36
CA TRP A 94 -11.95 -1.55 2.98
C TRP A 94 -12.14 -2.09 4.39
N THR A 95 -11.30 -3.03 4.82
CA THR A 95 -11.21 -3.45 6.22
C THR A 95 -10.42 -2.44 7.04
N TYR A 96 -9.35 -1.89 6.45
CA TYR A 96 -8.48 -0.93 7.12
C TYR A 96 -9.03 0.49 7.08
N GLN A 97 -9.75 0.85 6.01
CA GLN A 97 -10.23 2.20 5.79
C GLN A 97 -11.75 2.19 5.64
N THR A 98 -12.43 3.00 6.43
CA THR A 98 -13.90 3.14 6.38
C THR A 98 -14.27 4.61 6.21
N PRO A 99 -13.85 5.27 5.11
CA PRO A 99 -14.15 6.69 4.92
C PRO A 99 -15.65 6.89 4.64
N THR A 100 -16.18 8.03 5.04
CA THR A 100 -17.52 8.43 4.67
C THR A 100 -17.63 8.62 3.16
N TRP A 101 -16.54 9.06 2.53
CA TRP A 101 -16.49 9.33 1.11
C TRP A 101 -15.08 9.07 0.59
N ALA A 102 -14.98 8.40 -0.57
CA ALA A 102 -13.70 8.06 -1.19
C ALA A 102 -13.66 8.58 -2.63
N MET A 103 -12.54 9.20 -3.00
CA MET A 103 -12.29 9.67 -4.36
C MET A 103 -12.09 8.50 -5.32
N PRO A 104 -12.54 8.64 -6.59
CA PRO A 104 -12.18 7.68 -7.62
C PRO A 104 -10.67 7.61 -7.81
N SER A 105 -10.18 6.42 -8.17
CA SER A 105 -8.78 6.24 -8.54
C SER A 105 -8.54 6.69 -9.99
N LYS A 106 -7.30 7.10 -10.27
CA LYS A 106 -6.84 7.35 -11.64
C LYS A 106 -6.57 6.07 -12.43
N PHE A 107 -6.48 4.94 -11.73
CA PHE A 107 -6.06 3.66 -12.31
C PHE A 107 -7.17 2.64 -12.19
N SER A 108 -7.23 1.73 -13.15
CA SER A 108 -8.20 0.64 -13.13
C SER A 108 -7.88 -0.35 -12.01
N PRO A 109 -8.91 -0.95 -11.38
CA PRO A 109 -8.68 -1.97 -10.35
C PRO A 109 -8.19 -3.29 -10.96
N PRO A 110 -7.57 -4.15 -10.14
CA PRO A 110 -7.27 -5.50 -10.59
C PRO A 110 -8.56 -6.31 -10.77
N THR A 111 -8.45 -7.43 -11.49
CA THR A 111 -9.59 -8.33 -11.69
C THR A 111 -10.17 -8.77 -10.35
N GLY A 112 -11.48 -8.69 -10.22
CA GLY A 112 -12.19 -9.11 -9.02
C GLY A 112 -12.28 -8.06 -7.91
N TRP A 113 -11.66 -6.90 -8.07
CA TRP A 113 -11.75 -5.80 -7.11
C TRP A 113 -12.86 -4.84 -7.49
N THR A 114 -13.62 -4.38 -6.50
CA THR A 114 -14.67 -3.38 -6.66
C THR A 114 -14.32 -2.12 -5.88
N ASP A 115 -14.23 -1.00 -6.59
CA ASP A 115 -14.03 0.30 -5.98
C ASP A 115 -15.30 0.78 -5.27
N ARG A 116 -15.11 1.66 -4.28
CA ARG A 116 -16.20 2.36 -3.59
C ARG A 116 -16.08 3.84 -3.84
N VAL A 117 -17.11 4.42 -4.39
CA VAL A 117 -17.14 5.85 -4.75
C VAL A 117 -18.36 6.53 -4.17
#